data_9f29f15e081cb0573c0baee8aa1cdd2a
#
_entry.id   9f29f15e081cb0573c0baee8aa1cdd2a
#
_cell.length_a   1.000
_cell.length_b   1.000
_cell.length_c   1.000
_cell.angle_alpha   90.00
_cell.angle_beta   90.00
_cell.angle_gamma   90.00
#
_symmetry.space_group_name_H-M   'P 1'
#
loop_
_entity.id
_entity.type
_entity.pdbx_description
1 polymer ?
#
loop_
_entity_poly.entity_id
_entity_poly.type
_entity_poly.pdbx_seq_one_letter_code
_entity_poly.pdbx_strand_id
1 'polypeptide(L)'
;MFKVDLNCDLGEYRSVSEERKEIEVMPLISSTNIACGLHAGDDRSIRKTMRRAFEFGVGIGSHPSFPDRDNFGRKAMVLPEVKLRDVVCRQITEFINHASACGVAMTHVKAHGALYNMAAVDLRLATVICETIAGLDSDMLVFGLANSRWVKAAEVTGLQIVEEVFSDRRYLSGSE
;
A
#
# COMPACT_ATOMS: atom_id res chain seq x y z
N MET A 1 10.90 21.31 13.12
CA MET A 1 9.88 20.48 13.78
C MET A 1 9.81 19.19 13.01
N PHE A 2 10.02 18.04 13.63
CA PHE A 2 9.87 16.75 12.97
C PHE A 2 8.38 16.49 12.74
N LYS A 3 8.03 16.02 11.53
CA LYS A 3 6.68 15.54 11.20
C LYS A 3 6.73 14.02 11.13
N VAL A 4 5.76 13.36 11.74
CA VAL A 4 5.58 11.91 11.66
C VAL A 4 4.31 11.69 10.88
N ASP A 5 4.38 10.79 9.88
CA ASP A 5 3.19 10.30 9.18
C ASP A 5 2.55 9.19 10.01
N LEU A 6 1.24 9.27 10.18
CA LEU A 6 0.44 8.19 10.77
C LEU A 6 -0.47 7.64 9.68
N ASN A 7 -0.17 6.44 9.20
CA ASN A 7 -0.93 5.82 8.12
C ASN A 7 -1.78 4.65 8.60
N CYS A 8 -2.86 4.37 7.88
CA CYS A 8 -3.77 3.27 8.17
C CYS A 8 -4.24 2.62 6.85
N ASP A 9 -4.40 1.29 6.89
CA ASP A 9 -4.95 0.51 5.80
C ASP A 9 -6.48 0.60 5.84
N LEU A 10 -7.12 1.07 4.77
CA LEU A 10 -8.55 1.37 4.67
C LEU A 10 -9.14 0.85 3.34
N GLY A 11 -10.47 0.96 3.19
CA GLY A 11 -11.18 0.42 2.03
C GLY A 11 -11.31 -1.11 2.08
N GLU A 12 -11.11 -1.70 3.24
CA GLU A 12 -11.09 -3.16 3.47
C GLU A 12 -12.38 -3.69 4.12
N TYR A 13 -13.32 -2.81 4.44
CA TYR A 13 -14.54 -3.16 5.15
C TYR A 13 -15.46 -4.10 4.36
N ARG A 14 -16.10 -5.01 5.09
CA ARG A 14 -17.07 -5.99 4.59
C ARG A 14 -18.49 -5.75 5.14
N SER A 15 -18.62 -4.83 6.08
CA SER A 15 -19.89 -4.49 6.74
C SER A 15 -20.00 -2.98 7.00
N VAL A 16 -21.23 -2.53 7.25
CA VAL A 16 -21.50 -1.12 7.62
C VAL A 16 -20.82 -0.74 8.93
N SER A 17 -20.70 -1.68 9.87
CA SER A 17 -20.04 -1.43 11.15
C SER A 17 -18.53 -1.23 10.98
N GLU A 18 -17.87 -2.01 10.11
CA GLU A 18 -16.46 -1.83 9.80
C GLU A 18 -16.23 -0.53 9.04
N GLU A 19 -17.09 -0.22 8.08
CA GLU A 19 -17.03 1.06 7.36
C GLU A 19 -17.11 2.26 8.33
N ARG A 20 -17.96 2.21 9.35
CA ARG A 20 -18.03 3.27 10.38
C ARG A 20 -16.72 3.44 11.14
N LYS A 21 -16.07 2.34 11.51
CA LYS A 21 -14.76 2.39 12.18
C LYS A 21 -13.69 3.04 11.30
N GLU A 22 -13.67 2.73 10.00
CA GLU A 22 -12.75 3.39 9.08
C GLU A 22 -13.00 4.92 9.00
N ILE A 23 -14.26 5.36 9.05
CA ILE A 23 -14.59 6.79 9.07
C ILE A 23 -14.11 7.45 10.37
N GLU A 24 -14.26 6.77 11.50
CA GLU A 24 -13.83 7.28 12.81
C GLU A 24 -12.30 7.42 12.91
N VAL A 25 -11.53 6.61 12.17
CA VAL A 25 -10.07 6.68 12.13
C VAL A 25 -9.57 7.81 11.22
N MET A 26 -10.30 8.15 10.17
CA MET A 26 -9.87 9.15 9.17
C MET A 26 -9.35 10.48 9.76
N PRO A 27 -10.01 11.13 10.72
CA PRO A 27 -9.51 12.39 11.29
C PRO A 27 -8.27 12.25 12.16
N LEU A 28 -7.81 11.03 12.44
CA LEU A 28 -6.68 10.73 13.31
C LEU A 28 -5.40 10.39 12.55
N ILE A 29 -5.47 10.25 11.23
CA ILE A 29 -4.36 9.82 10.37
C ILE A 29 -3.95 10.92 9.38
N SER A 30 -2.74 10.83 8.87
CA SER A 30 -2.21 11.76 7.85
C SER A 30 -2.21 11.14 6.44
N SER A 31 -2.17 9.82 6.34
CA SER A 31 -2.27 9.10 5.06
C SER A 31 -3.02 7.77 5.20
N THR A 32 -3.53 7.27 4.09
CA THR A 32 -4.24 5.99 4.05
C THR A 32 -3.76 5.13 2.87
N ASN A 33 -3.66 3.83 3.11
CA ASN A 33 -3.33 2.82 2.11
C ASN A 33 -4.64 2.12 1.72
N ILE A 34 -5.19 2.43 0.55
CA ILE A 34 -6.53 1.94 0.17
C ILE A 34 -6.41 0.64 -0.63
N ALA A 35 -7.14 -0.38 -0.21
CA ALA A 35 -7.20 -1.69 -0.88
C ALA A 35 -7.44 -1.55 -2.40
N CYS A 36 -6.82 -2.44 -3.18
CA CYS A 36 -6.87 -2.43 -4.65
C CYS A 36 -7.73 -3.56 -5.24
N GLY A 37 -8.65 -4.15 -4.46
CA GLY A 37 -9.62 -5.12 -4.94
C GLY A 37 -9.18 -6.59 -4.88
N LEU A 38 -7.88 -6.92 -4.79
CA LEU A 38 -7.45 -8.33 -4.81
C LEU A 38 -7.55 -9.01 -3.44
N HIS A 39 -7.17 -8.35 -2.34
CA HIS A 39 -7.35 -8.89 -0.99
C HIS A 39 -8.62 -8.40 -0.33
N ALA A 40 -9.01 -7.17 -0.60
CA ALA A 40 -10.20 -6.52 -0.08
C ALA A 40 -10.66 -5.39 -1.01
N GLY A 41 -11.82 -4.83 -0.72
CA GLY A 41 -12.39 -3.74 -1.49
C GLY A 41 -13.05 -4.18 -2.80
N ASP A 42 -13.75 -3.23 -3.40
CA ASP A 42 -14.31 -3.26 -4.75
C ASP A 42 -14.33 -1.82 -5.29
N ASP A 43 -14.69 -1.63 -6.55
CA ASP A 43 -14.72 -0.32 -7.19
C ASP A 43 -15.50 0.74 -6.40
N ARG A 44 -16.58 0.32 -5.75
CA ARG A 44 -17.45 1.22 -4.99
C ARG A 44 -16.79 1.63 -3.67
N SER A 45 -16.29 0.66 -2.91
CA SER A 45 -15.63 0.92 -1.62
C SER A 45 -14.34 1.71 -1.81
N ILE A 46 -13.53 1.36 -2.81
CA ILE A 46 -12.29 2.08 -3.16
C ILE A 46 -12.57 3.55 -3.43
N ARG A 47 -13.48 3.87 -4.36
CA ARG A 47 -13.81 5.26 -4.70
C ARG A 47 -14.46 6.01 -3.54
N LYS A 48 -15.26 5.33 -2.73
CA LYS A 48 -15.90 5.93 -1.55
C LYS A 48 -14.86 6.30 -0.50
N THR A 49 -13.89 5.42 -0.25
CA THR A 49 -12.78 5.68 0.67
C THR A 49 -11.86 6.78 0.17
N MET A 50 -11.56 6.83 -1.14
CA MET A 50 -10.78 7.93 -1.75
C MET A 50 -11.44 9.29 -1.54
N ARG A 51 -12.75 9.42 -1.81
CA ARG A 51 -13.47 10.69 -1.63
C ARG A 51 -13.46 11.14 -0.19
N ARG A 52 -13.67 10.22 0.75
CA ARG A 52 -13.60 10.52 2.19
C ARG A 52 -12.20 10.95 2.61
N ALA A 53 -11.17 10.22 2.20
CA ALA A 53 -9.80 10.62 2.50
C ALA A 53 -9.48 12.03 2.00
N PHE A 54 -9.94 12.37 0.81
CA PHE A 54 -9.83 13.73 0.26
C PHE A 54 -10.59 14.77 1.09
N GLU A 55 -11.83 14.48 1.50
CA GLU A 55 -12.65 15.38 2.36
C GLU A 55 -12.00 15.65 3.71
N PHE A 56 -11.27 14.65 4.28
CA PHE A 56 -10.53 14.79 5.53
C PHE A 56 -9.10 15.34 5.34
N GLY A 57 -8.65 15.59 4.10
CA GLY A 57 -7.29 16.04 3.82
C GLY A 57 -6.21 14.99 4.09
N VAL A 58 -6.57 13.71 4.02
CA VAL A 58 -5.69 12.55 4.25
C VAL A 58 -5.01 12.16 2.94
N GLY A 59 -3.69 11.93 2.97
CA GLY A 59 -2.93 11.43 1.82
C GLY A 59 -3.46 10.09 1.33
N ILE A 60 -3.50 9.89 0.01
CA ILE A 60 -4.12 8.71 -0.62
C ILE A 60 -3.05 7.86 -1.28
N GLY A 61 -2.89 6.62 -0.85
CA GLY A 61 -1.99 5.63 -1.44
C GLY A 61 -2.70 4.34 -1.84
N SER A 62 -2.11 3.62 -2.79
CA SER A 62 -2.57 2.29 -3.18
C SER A 62 -1.99 1.21 -2.29
N HIS A 63 -2.80 0.16 -2.05
CA HIS A 63 -2.44 -0.98 -1.18
C HIS A 63 -2.48 -2.31 -1.95
N PRO A 64 -1.56 -2.52 -2.94
CA PRO A 64 -1.55 -3.71 -3.77
C PRO A 64 -1.12 -4.95 -2.98
N SER A 65 -1.71 -6.10 -3.33
CA SER A 65 -1.51 -7.38 -2.65
C SER A 65 -1.29 -8.53 -3.62
N PHE A 66 -0.98 -9.70 -3.09
CA PHE A 66 -1.18 -10.94 -3.82
C PHE A 66 -2.67 -11.19 -4.10
N PRO A 67 -3.01 -11.92 -5.19
CA PRO A 67 -4.39 -12.28 -5.53
C PRO A 67 -4.91 -13.41 -4.62
N ASP A 68 -5.18 -13.10 -3.37
CA ASP A 68 -5.52 -14.05 -2.31
C ASP A 68 -6.63 -13.48 -1.41
N ARG A 69 -7.81 -13.27 -1.99
CA ARG A 69 -8.95 -12.68 -1.28
C ARG A 69 -9.44 -13.54 -0.12
N ASP A 70 -9.38 -14.87 -0.27
CA ASP A 70 -9.87 -15.80 0.74
C ASP A 70 -9.06 -15.76 2.05
N ASN A 71 -7.75 -15.47 1.94
CA ASN A 71 -6.87 -15.30 3.09
C ASN A 71 -6.47 -13.84 3.31
N PHE A 72 -7.24 -12.90 2.75
CA PHE A 72 -7.00 -11.47 2.93
C PHE A 72 -5.58 -11.04 2.50
N GLY A 73 -5.02 -11.63 1.44
CA GLY A 73 -3.67 -11.32 0.97
C GLY A 73 -2.53 -11.69 1.92
N ARG A 74 -2.81 -12.48 2.98
CA ARG A 74 -1.83 -12.80 4.03
C ARG A 74 -1.12 -14.15 3.85
N LYS A 75 -1.54 -14.94 2.86
CA LYS A 75 -0.86 -16.19 2.52
C LYS A 75 0.35 -15.91 1.65
N ALA A 76 1.52 -16.42 2.06
CA ALA A 76 2.73 -16.35 1.26
C ALA A 76 2.53 -17.03 -0.11
N MET A 77 2.96 -16.36 -1.17
CA MET A 77 2.77 -16.82 -2.54
C MET A 77 4.04 -16.53 -3.35
N VAL A 78 4.49 -17.51 -4.11
CA VAL A 78 5.59 -17.35 -5.05
C VAL A 78 5.02 -17.25 -6.46
N LEU A 79 5.20 -16.11 -7.10
CA LEU A 79 4.78 -15.87 -8.48
C LEU A 79 6.01 -15.74 -9.38
N PRO A 80 5.96 -16.23 -10.62
CA PRO A 80 6.95 -15.85 -11.63
C PRO A 80 7.03 -14.32 -11.76
N GLU A 81 8.24 -13.79 -11.97
CA GLU A 81 8.47 -12.34 -11.97
C GLU A 81 7.54 -11.58 -12.92
N VAL A 82 7.36 -12.08 -14.15
CA VAL A 82 6.43 -11.47 -15.14
C VAL A 82 5.02 -11.39 -14.59
N LYS A 83 4.56 -12.43 -13.89
CA LYS A 83 3.22 -12.46 -13.29
C LYS A 83 3.10 -11.52 -12.10
N LEU A 84 4.16 -11.41 -11.29
CA LEU A 84 4.19 -10.47 -10.17
C LEU A 84 4.09 -9.02 -10.68
N ARG A 85 4.91 -8.66 -11.70
CA ARG A 85 4.86 -7.34 -12.34
C ARG A 85 3.45 -7.02 -12.87
N ASP A 86 2.83 -7.97 -13.57
CA ASP A 86 1.48 -7.82 -14.12
C ASP A 86 0.44 -7.60 -13.00
N VAL A 87 0.51 -8.37 -11.91
CA VAL A 87 -0.42 -8.24 -10.76
C VAL A 87 -0.27 -6.90 -10.07
N VAL A 88 0.96 -6.45 -9.81
CA VAL A 88 1.22 -5.16 -9.14
C VAL A 88 0.86 -3.99 -10.07
N CYS A 89 1.33 -4.03 -11.32
CA CYS A 89 1.07 -2.99 -12.31
C CYS A 89 -0.43 -2.75 -12.52
N ARG A 90 -1.22 -3.82 -12.69
CA ARG A 90 -2.67 -3.69 -12.89
C ARG A 90 -3.35 -3.06 -11.70
N GLN A 91 -3.06 -3.48 -10.48
CA GLN A 91 -3.67 -2.92 -9.28
C GLN A 91 -3.39 -1.42 -9.16
N ILE A 92 -2.13 -1.00 -9.36
CA ILE A 92 -1.75 0.41 -9.26
C ILE A 92 -2.38 1.22 -10.41
N THR A 93 -2.39 0.69 -11.63
CA THR A 93 -3.01 1.36 -12.79
C THR A 93 -4.52 1.56 -12.59
N GLU A 94 -5.24 0.53 -12.14
CA GLU A 94 -6.66 0.62 -11.84
C GLU A 94 -6.93 1.61 -10.70
N PHE A 95 -6.07 1.63 -9.69
CA PHE A 95 -6.15 2.58 -8.60
C PHE A 95 -5.96 4.02 -9.07
N ILE A 96 -4.98 4.29 -9.93
CA ILE A 96 -4.76 5.61 -10.56
C ILE A 96 -5.98 6.03 -11.36
N ASN A 97 -6.61 5.12 -12.12
CA ASN A 97 -7.83 5.41 -12.87
C ASN A 97 -9.00 5.77 -11.94
N HIS A 98 -9.15 5.09 -10.80
CA HIS A 98 -10.14 5.43 -9.79
C HIS A 98 -9.86 6.80 -9.16
N ALA A 99 -8.61 7.08 -8.82
CA ALA A 99 -8.19 8.37 -8.25
C ALA A 99 -8.48 9.52 -9.22
N SER A 100 -8.12 9.36 -10.49
CA SER A 100 -8.42 10.32 -11.56
C SER A 100 -9.92 10.56 -11.71
N ALA A 101 -10.73 9.49 -11.73
CA ALA A 101 -12.19 9.59 -11.81
C ALA A 101 -12.83 10.25 -10.57
N CYS A 102 -12.15 10.22 -9.44
CA CYS A 102 -12.58 10.92 -8.22
C CYS A 102 -12.02 12.34 -8.11
N GLY A 103 -11.14 12.78 -9.02
CA GLY A 103 -10.47 14.08 -8.96
C GLY A 103 -9.46 14.20 -7.83
N VAL A 104 -8.83 13.10 -7.42
CA VAL A 104 -7.85 13.04 -6.32
C VAL A 104 -6.50 12.52 -6.84
N ALA A 105 -5.42 12.91 -6.18
CA ALA A 105 -4.07 12.45 -6.50
C ALA A 105 -3.66 11.27 -5.60
N MET A 106 -3.05 10.24 -6.19
CA MET A 106 -2.34 9.21 -5.47
C MET A 106 -0.94 9.70 -5.12
N THR A 107 -0.48 9.50 -3.88
CA THR A 107 0.80 10.01 -3.38
C THR A 107 1.83 8.92 -3.11
N HIS A 108 1.37 7.69 -2.83
CA HIS A 108 2.26 6.60 -2.42
C HIS A 108 1.71 5.22 -2.73
N VAL A 109 2.59 4.24 -2.64
CA VAL A 109 2.28 2.82 -2.72
C VAL A 109 2.80 2.15 -1.45
N LYS A 110 1.95 1.37 -0.79
CA LYS A 110 2.32 0.47 0.29
C LYS A 110 1.79 -0.93 -0.03
N ALA A 111 2.66 -1.91 -0.19
CA ALA A 111 2.22 -3.29 -0.41
C ALA A 111 1.46 -3.84 0.82
N HIS A 112 0.51 -4.74 0.60
CA HIS A 112 -0.29 -5.36 1.65
C HIS A 112 0.21 -6.74 2.05
N GLY A 113 0.07 -7.07 3.33
CA GLY A 113 0.09 -8.43 3.87
C GLY A 113 1.35 -9.23 3.51
N ALA A 114 1.17 -10.42 2.92
CA ALA A 114 2.29 -11.30 2.58
C ALA A 114 3.23 -10.68 1.55
N LEU A 115 2.71 -9.90 0.59
CA LEU A 115 3.54 -9.21 -0.40
C LEU A 115 4.51 -8.23 0.29
N TYR A 116 4.02 -7.45 1.25
CA TYR A 116 4.84 -6.52 2.04
C TYR A 116 5.89 -7.24 2.87
N ASN A 117 5.48 -8.24 3.64
CA ASN A 117 6.38 -8.95 4.57
C ASN A 117 7.45 -9.75 3.85
N MET A 118 7.11 -10.42 2.74
CA MET A 118 8.09 -11.16 1.94
C MET A 118 9.09 -10.22 1.28
N ALA A 119 8.65 -9.09 0.74
CA ALA A 119 9.54 -8.09 0.14
C ALA A 119 10.45 -7.42 1.19
N ALA A 120 10.03 -7.34 2.46
CA ALA A 120 10.88 -6.81 3.53
C ALA A 120 12.16 -7.65 3.76
N VAL A 121 12.15 -8.94 3.40
CA VAL A 121 13.29 -9.86 3.58
C VAL A 121 13.88 -10.35 2.25
N ASP A 122 13.19 -10.21 1.14
CA ASP A 122 13.63 -10.64 -0.20
C ASP A 122 13.91 -9.42 -1.10
N LEU A 123 15.19 -9.11 -1.32
CA LEU A 123 15.60 -7.97 -2.14
C LEU A 123 15.11 -8.09 -3.60
N ARG A 124 15.12 -9.31 -4.17
CA ARG A 124 14.67 -9.51 -5.55
C ARG A 124 13.18 -9.19 -5.68
N LEU A 125 12.37 -9.69 -4.76
CA LEU A 125 10.93 -9.41 -4.73
C LEU A 125 10.66 -7.91 -4.55
N ALA A 126 11.33 -7.25 -3.60
CA ALA A 126 11.22 -5.81 -3.37
C ALA A 126 11.65 -5.01 -4.62
N THR A 127 12.76 -5.38 -5.27
CA THR A 127 13.25 -4.70 -6.48
C THR A 127 12.24 -4.80 -7.62
N VAL A 128 11.66 -5.98 -7.88
CA VAL A 128 10.64 -6.16 -8.92
C VAL A 128 9.42 -5.28 -8.68
N ILE A 129 8.99 -5.14 -7.43
CA ILE A 129 7.86 -4.27 -7.07
C ILE A 129 8.24 -2.79 -7.27
N CYS A 130 9.40 -2.36 -6.78
CA CYS A 130 9.87 -0.99 -6.92
C CYS A 130 10.08 -0.61 -8.40
N GLU A 131 10.69 -1.46 -9.23
CA GLU A 131 10.81 -1.25 -10.67
C GLU A 131 9.45 -1.11 -11.36
N THR A 132 8.46 -1.89 -10.92
CA THR A 132 7.09 -1.79 -11.46
C THR A 132 6.46 -0.45 -11.10
N ILE A 133 6.65 0.02 -9.87
CA ILE A 133 6.16 1.33 -9.41
C ILE A 133 6.86 2.45 -10.17
N ALA A 134 8.20 2.44 -10.25
CA ALA A 134 9.00 3.43 -10.96
C ALA A 134 8.65 3.53 -12.45
N GLY A 135 8.31 2.40 -13.09
CA GLY A 135 7.84 2.36 -14.46
C GLY A 135 6.46 2.98 -14.70
N LEU A 136 5.65 3.12 -13.65
CA LEU A 136 4.35 3.81 -13.71
C LEU A 136 4.49 5.29 -13.36
N ASP A 137 5.24 5.61 -12.32
CA ASP A 137 5.51 6.97 -11.86
C ASP A 137 6.80 6.97 -11.03
N SER A 138 7.85 7.64 -11.52
CA SER A 138 9.15 7.72 -10.85
C SER A 138 9.16 8.62 -9.60
N ASP A 139 8.17 9.48 -9.44
CA ASP A 139 8.03 10.40 -8.31
C ASP A 139 7.18 9.80 -7.17
N MET A 140 6.64 8.60 -7.40
CA MET A 140 5.80 7.90 -6.41
C MET A 140 6.59 7.53 -5.16
N LEU A 141 6.03 7.83 -3.99
CA LEU A 141 6.59 7.38 -2.71
C LEU A 141 6.30 5.89 -2.49
N VAL A 142 7.25 5.18 -1.91
CA VAL A 142 7.05 3.80 -1.43
C VAL A 142 7.09 3.79 0.08
N PHE A 143 6.07 3.22 0.72
CA PHE A 143 6.10 2.96 2.15
C PHE A 143 6.62 1.55 2.40
N GLY A 144 7.67 1.44 3.20
CA GLY A 144 8.31 0.16 3.48
C GLY A 144 8.86 0.09 4.90
N LEU A 145 9.01 -1.14 5.39
CA LEU A 145 9.53 -1.38 6.73
C LEU A 145 10.95 -0.82 6.87
N ALA A 146 11.19 -0.06 7.92
CA ALA A 146 12.49 0.51 8.24
C ALA A 146 13.58 -0.58 8.33
N ASN A 147 14.77 -0.27 7.82
CA ASN A 147 15.92 -1.17 7.79
C ASN A 147 15.71 -2.50 7.04
N SER A 148 14.68 -2.61 6.20
CA SER A 148 14.37 -3.81 5.42
C SER A 148 14.94 -3.77 4.00
N ARG A 149 14.66 -4.80 3.21
CA ARG A 149 15.01 -4.86 1.78
C ARG A 149 14.25 -3.85 0.92
N TRP A 150 13.15 -3.32 1.41
CA TRP A 150 12.43 -2.21 0.77
C TRP A 150 13.33 -0.98 0.57
N VAL A 151 14.11 -0.61 1.61
CA VAL A 151 15.02 0.55 1.55
C VAL A 151 16.03 0.38 0.43
N LYS A 152 16.67 -0.79 0.36
CA LYS A 152 17.67 -1.08 -0.68
C LYS A 152 17.05 -1.16 -2.09
N ALA A 153 15.88 -1.72 -2.21
CA ALA A 153 15.16 -1.79 -3.49
C ALA A 153 14.79 -0.39 -4.01
N ALA A 154 14.28 0.49 -3.14
CA ALA A 154 13.96 1.86 -3.50
C ALA A 154 15.22 2.64 -3.94
N GLU A 155 16.33 2.51 -3.21
CA GLU A 155 17.62 3.13 -3.60
C GLU A 155 18.07 2.71 -5.01
N VAL A 156 18.01 1.40 -5.31
CA VAL A 156 18.46 0.86 -6.61
C VAL A 156 17.56 1.33 -7.75
N THR A 157 16.27 1.52 -7.50
CA THR A 157 15.29 1.92 -8.52
C THR A 157 15.09 3.43 -8.60
N GLY A 158 15.72 4.20 -7.71
CA GLY A 158 15.62 5.67 -7.68
C GLY A 158 14.32 6.20 -7.08
N LEU A 159 13.48 5.34 -6.47
CA LEU A 159 12.26 5.76 -5.80
C LEU A 159 12.56 6.36 -4.42
N GLN A 160 11.72 7.31 -4.02
CA GLN A 160 11.74 7.80 -2.64
C GLN A 160 11.02 6.82 -1.72
N ILE A 161 11.67 6.43 -0.63
CA ILE A 161 11.07 5.56 0.39
C ILE A 161 10.72 6.35 1.65
N VAL A 162 9.55 6.05 2.20
CA VAL A 162 9.14 6.45 3.54
C VAL A 162 9.26 5.21 4.42
N GLU A 163 10.24 5.25 5.31
CA GLU A 163 10.47 4.15 6.24
C GLU A 163 9.44 4.20 7.37
N GLU A 164 8.71 3.11 7.56
CA GLU A 164 7.70 3.00 8.60
C GLU A 164 8.05 1.97 9.67
N VAL A 165 7.43 2.13 10.83
CA VAL A 165 7.39 1.16 11.93
C VAL A 165 5.95 1.00 12.40
N PHE A 166 5.64 -0.14 12.99
CA PHE A 166 4.31 -0.45 13.50
C PHE A 166 4.28 -0.27 15.02
N SER A 167 3.40 0.56 15.53
CA SER A 167 3.28 0.88 16.95
C SER A 167 2.71 -0.27 17.79
N ASP A 168 2.04 -1.23 17.14
CA ASP A 168 1.39 -2.40 17.77
C ASP A 168 2.30 -3.63 17.86
N ARG A 169 3.58 -3.51 17.42
CA ARG A 169 4.53 -4.64 17.35
C ARG A 169 5.80 -4.35 18.14
N ARG A 170 6.38 -5.44 18.66
CA ARG A 170 7.72 -5.41 19.22
C ARG A 170 8.69 -6.00 18.19
N TYR A 171 9.76 -5.28 17.89
CA TYR A 171 10.83 -5.75 17.02
C TYR A 171 11.91 -6.44 17.88
N LEU A 172 12.31 -7.66 17.52
CA LEU A 172 13.32 -8.43 18.23
C LEU A 172 14.75 -8.15 17.73
N SER A 173 14.88 -7.75 16.47
CA SER A 173 16.11 -7.27 15.83
C SER A 173 15.75 -6.38 14.66
N GLY A 174 16.71 -5.61 14.14
CA GLY A 174 16.46 -4.67 13.01
C GLY A 174 16.14 -5.34 11.68
N SER A 175 15.89 -6.65 11.66
CA SER A 175 15.63 -7.46 10.45
C SER A 175 14.55 -8.52 10.63
N GLU A 176 13.86 -8.57 11.78
CA GLU A 176 12.74 -9.50 12.04
C GLU A 176 11.54 -8.78 12.64
#